data_19b0631e0270beda79796dadbb1e0f07
#
_entry.id   19b0631e0270beda79796dadbb1e0f07
#
_cell.length_a   1.000
_cell.length_b   1.000
_cell.length_c   1.000
_cell.angle_alpha   90.00
_cell.angle_beta   90.00
_cell.angle_gamma   90.00
#
_symmetry.space_group_name_H-M   'P 1'
#
loop_
_entity.id
_entity.type
_entity.pdbx_description
1 polymer ?
#
loop_
_entity_poly.entity_id
_entity_poly.type
_entity_poly.pdbx_seq_one_letter_code
_entity_poly.pdbx_strand_id
1 'polypeptide(L)'
;MTASSKTPAVKASAVVYNETTEAPIVVFNGVADIADRMIDIARKNDVPVVYEPETAEILALCKAGDCIPVETWKVMAAVFSVIRSEK
;
A
#
# COMPACT_ATOMS: atom_id res chain seq x y z
N MET A 1 -1.93 -4.49 -3.84
CA MET A 1 -0.61 -4.19 -3.29
C MET A 1 -0.75 -3.60 -1.89
N THR A 2 0.19 -3.89 -1.01
CA THR A 2 0.16 -3.40 0.36
C THR A 2 1.52 -2.84 0.76
N ALA A 3 1.56 -1.62 1.27
CA ALA A 3 2.76 -1.03 1.85
C ALA A 3 2.63 -1.08 3.38
N SER A 4 3.72 -1.33 4.09
CA SER A 4 3.66 -1.48 5.54
C SER A 4 4.87 -0.89 6.25
N SER A 5 4.68 -0.58 7.53
CA SER A 5 5.72 -0.13 8.44
C SER A 5 5.67 -1.01 9.70
N LYS A 6 6.82 -1.31 10.27
CA LYS A 6 6.89 -2.17 11.45
C LYS A 6 7.12 -1.43 12.76
N THR A 7 7.36 -0.12 12.76
CA THR A 7 7.74 0.62 13.98
C THR A 7 6.95 1.89 14.17
N PRO A 8 6.61 2.23 15.42
CA PRO A 8 6.50 1.38 16.61
C PRO A 8 5.30 0.45 16.54
N ALA A 9 4.27 0.82 15.77
CA ALA A 9 3.11 -0.01 15.48
C ALA A 9 3.13 -0.35 13.99
N VAL A 10 2.75 -1.57 13.65
CA VAL A 10 2.64 -1.96 12.25
C VAL A 10 1.51 -1.18 11.61
N LYS A 11 1.78 -0.60 10.46
CA LYS A 11 0.76 0.08 9.64
C LYS A 11 0.80 -0.52 8.25
N ALA A 12 -0.37 -0.76 7.69
CA ALA A 12 -0.47 -1.30 6.34
C ALA A 12 -1.54 -0.57 5.56
N SER A 13 -1.27 -0.32 4.30
CA SER A 13 -2.23 0.29 3.39
C SER A 13 -2.39 -0.59 2.16
N ALA A 14 -3.62 -0.86 1.80
CA ALA A 14 -3.94 -1.56 0.57
C ALA A 14 -4.23 -0.51 -0.51
N VAL A 15 -3.50 -0.61 -1.62
CA VAL A 15 -3.56 0.37 -2.70
C VAL A 15 -3.87 -0.35 -4.00
N VAL A 16 -4.78 0.18 -4.79
CA VAL A 16 -5.11 -0.36 -6.09
C VAL A 16 -4.82 0.68 -7.18
N TYR A 17 -4.30 0.20 -8.29
CA TYR A 17 -4.09 1.02 -9.47
C TYR A 17 -4.39 0.19 -10.71
N ASN A 18 -5.25 0.70 -11.56
CA ASN A 18 -5.60 0.04 -12.80
C ASN A 18 -5.88 1.08 -13.90
N GLU A 19 -6.23 0.62 -15.08
CA GLU A 19 -6.43 1.50 -16.24
C GLU A 19 -7.59 2.48 -16.08
N THR A 20 -8.52 2.21 -15.17
CA THR A 20 -9.68 3.07 -14.97
C THR A 20 -9.45 4.16 -13.93
N THR A 21 -8.30 4.13 -13.24
CA THR A 21 -7.97 5.14 -12.23
C THR A 21 -6.85 6.04 -12.74
N GLU A 22 -6.97 7.34 -12.51
CA GLU A 22 -5.92 8.31 -12.88
C GLU A 22 -4.71 8.21 -11.98
N ALA A 23 -4.91 7.79 -10.74
CA ALA A 23 -3.85 7.63 -9.74
C ALA A 23 -4.19 6.44 -8.86
N PRO A 24 -3.19 5.83 -8.20
CA PRO A 24 -3.49 4.79 -7.23
C PRO A 24 -4.40 5.28 -6.12
N ILE A 25 -5.28 4.41 -5.67
CA ILE A 25 -6.28 4.73 -4.65
C ILE A 25 -6.06 3.85 -3.44
N VAL A 26 -6.11 4.47 -2.25
CA VAL A 26 -6.07 3.73 -0.99
C VAL A 26 -7.44 3.09 -0.78
N VAL A 27 -7.50 1.77 -0.67
CA VAL A 27 -8.76 1.07 -0.47
C VAL A 27 -8.97 0.66 0.98
N PHE A 28 -7.89 0.51 1.75
CA PHE A 28 -8.02 0.15 3.15
C PHE A 28 -6.72 0.44 3.89
N ASN A 29 -6.85 0.89 5.13
CA ASN A 29 -5.73 1.10 6.05
C ASN A 29 -5.95 0.31 7.32
N GLY A 30 -4.87 -0.24 7.89
CA GLY A 30 -4.94 -0.94 9.15
C GLY A 30 -3.70 -0.68 9.98
N VAL A 31 -3.83 -0.80 11.29
CA VAL A 31 -2.71 -0.68 12.23
C VAL A 31 -2.71 -1.88 13.16
N ALA A 32 -1.54 -2.20 13.72
CA ALA A 32 -1.34 -3.28 14.69
C ALA A 32 -1.90 -4.61 14.17
N ASP A 33 -2.79 -5.26 14.91
CA ASP A 33 -3.32 -6.57 14.54
C ASP A 33 -4.03 -6.58 13.20
N ILE A 34 -4.73 -5.49 12.86
CA ILE A 34 -5.41 -5.37 11.58
C ILE A 34 -4.39 -5.33 10.45
N ALA A 35 -3.29 -4.60 10.62
CA ALA A 35 -2.22 -4.55 9.64
C ALA A 35 -1.59 -5.92 9.44
N ASP A 36 -1.35 -6.66 10.51
CA ASP A 36 -0.81 -8.02 10.42
C ASP A 36 -1.74 -8.94 9.63
N ARG A 37 -3.04 -8.84 9.86
CA ARG A 37 -4.03 -9.61 9.10
C ARG A 37 -4.05 -9.23 7.63
N MET A 38 -3.95 -7.95 7.33
CA MET A 38 -3.89 -7.47 5.94
C MET A 38 -2.71 -8.10 5.21
N ILE A 39 -1.55 -8.12 5.85
CA ILE A 39 -0.34 -8.68 5.27
C ILE A 39 -0.49 -10.19 5.05
N ASP A 40 -1.02 -10.90 6.04
CA ASP A 40 -1.27 -12.35 5.91
C ASP A 40 -2.23 -12.66 4.77
N ILE A 41 -3.33 -11.94 4.70
CA ILE A 41 -4.32 -12.14 3.65
C ILE A 41 -3.71 -11.84 2.28
N ALA A 42 -2.93 -10.78 2.18
CA ALA A 42 -2.27 -10.42 0.93
C ALA A 42 -1.33 -11.53 0.47
N ARG A 43 -0.51 -12.06 1.38
CA ARG A 43 0.41 -13.15 1.04
C ARG A 43 -0.31 -14.42 0.63
N LYS A 44 -1.41 -14.76 1.28
CA LYS A 44 -2.20 -15.94 0.94
C LYS A 44 -2.89 -15.84 -0.42
N ASN A 45 -3.12 -14.63 -0.87
CA ASN A 45 -3.79 -14.36 -2.16
C ASN A 45 -2.83 -13.84 -3.24
N ASP A 46 -1.52 -13.99 -3.01
CA ASP A 46 -0.49 -13.57 -3.96
C ASP A 46 -0.53 -12.08 -4.30
N VAL A 47 -1.00 -11.27 -3.38
CA VAL A 47 -0.93 -9.83 -3.51
C VAL A 47 0.45 -9.35 -3.08
N PRO A 48 1.17 -8.60 -3.91
CA PRO A 48 2.50 -8.12 -3.53
C PRO A 48 2.47 -7.26 -2.28
N VAL A 49 3.42 -7.49 -1.38
CA VAL A 49 3.58 -6.72 -0.14
C VAL A 49 4.96 -6.09 -0.17
N VAL A 50 5.00 -4.78 0.03
CA VAL A 50 6.24 -4.00 -0.01
C VAL A 50 6.42 -3.27 1.31
N TYR A 51 7.62 -3.26 1.83
CA TYR A 51 7.95 -2.55 3.05
C TYR A 51 8.51 -1.19 2.71
N GLU A 52 7.73 -0.16 2.97
CA GLU A 52 8.08 1.23 2.74
C GLU A 52 7.57 2.05 3.94
N PRO A 53 8.35 2.11 5.04
CA PRO A 53 7.88 2.71 6.29
C PRO A 53 7.40 4.15 6.16
N GLU A 54 8.16 4.98 5.48
CA GLU A 54 7.78 6.40 5.32
C GLU A 54 6.51 6.55 4.50
N THR A 55 6.41 5.77 3.42
CA THR A 55 5.22 5.78 2.58
C THR A 55 4.01 5.26 3.34
N ALA A 56 4.17 4.19 4.11
CA ALA A 56 3.08 3.64 4.91
C ALA A 56 2.56 4.64 5.94
N GLU A 57 3.45 5.42 6.56
CA GLU A 57 3.05 6.46 7.50
C GLU A 57 2.19 7.53 6.82
N ILE A 58 2.56 7.94 5.62
CA ILE A 58 1.80 8.94 4.87
C ILE A 58 0.46 8.38 4.43
N LEU A 59 0.45 7.16 3.89
CA LEU A 59 -0.78 6.52 3.41
C LEU A 59 -1.75 6.24 4.56
N ALA A 60 -1.26 6.01 5.77
CA ALA A 60 -2.11 5.77 6.93
C ALA A 60 -2.98 6.97 7.28
N LEU A 61 -2.62 8.17 6.83
CA LEU A 61 -3.41 9.38 7.03
C LEU A 61 -4.53 9.54 6.01
N CYS A 62 -4.53 8.73 4.97
CA CYS A 62 -5.55 8.80 3.91
C CYS A 62 -6.79 8.02 4.29
N LYS A 63 -7.91 8.42 3.73
CA LYS A 63 -9.17 7.70 3.89
C LYS A 63 -9.35 6.72 2.75
N ALA A 64 -10.06 5.63 3.01
CA ALA A 64 -10.41 4.68 1.95
C ALA A 64 -11.15 5.42 0.83
N GLY A 65 -10.71 5.19 -0.40
CA GLY A 65 -11.25 5.86 -1.57
C GLY A 65 -10.45 7.07 -2.03
N ASP A 66 -9.54 7.57 -1.20
CA ASP A 66 -8.70 8.72 -1.57
C ASP A 66 -7.59 8.30 -2.52
N CYS A 67 -7.24 9.20 -3.44
CA CYS A 67 -6.02 9.04 -4.21
C CYS A 67 -4.80 9.17 -3.30
N ILE A 68 -3.71 8.50 -3.65
CA ILE A 68 -2.48 8.62 -2.86
C ILE A 68 -1.94 10.05 -2.93
N PRO A 69 -1.34 10.55 -1.84
CA PRO A 69 -0.76 11.89 -1.84
C PRO A 69 0.38 12.04 -2.85
N VAL A 70 0.53 13.24 -3.36
CA VAL A 70 1.59 13.57 -4.31
C VAL A 70 2.99 13.18 -3.79
N GLU A 71 3.21 13.32 -2.49
CA GLU A 71 4.49 12.96 -1.86
C GLU A 71 4.87 11.50 -2.05
N THR A 72 3.90 10.63 -2.29
CA THR A 72 4.15 9.20 -2.46
C THR A 72 4.22 8.75 -3.92
N TRP A 73 3.93 9.62 -4.86
CA TRP A 73 3.84 9.26 -6.28
C TRP A 73 5.11 8.62 -6.83
N LYS A 74 6.25 9.21 -6.52
CA LYS A 74 7.53 8.72 -7.05
C LYS A 74 7.85 7.31 -6.55
N VAL A 75 7.67 7.09 -5.26
CA VAL A 75 7.91 5.78 -4.66
C VAL A 75 6.92 4.76 -5.20
N MET A 76 5.64 5.11 -5.27
CA MET A 76 4.61 4.19 -5.74
C MET A 76 4.77 3.86 -7.22
N ALA A 77 5.20 4.81 -8.02
CA ALA A 77 5.48 4.55 -9.44
C ALA A 77 6.60 3.51 -9.58
N ALA A 78 7.65 3.61 -8.78
CA ALA A 78 8.73 2.63 -8.78
C ALA A 78 8.23 1.25 -8.34
N VAL A 79 7.41 1.20 -7.29
CA VAL A 79 6.84 -0.05 -6.79
C VAL A 79 5.97 -0.73 -7.85
N PHE A 80 5.07 0.02 -8.49
CA PHE A 80 4.20 -0.55 -9.53
C PHE A 80 5.00 -1.00 -10.75
N SER A 81 6.08 -0.30 -11.09
CA SER A 81 6.95 -0.72 -12.20
C SER A 81 7.59 -2.08 -11.94
N VAL A 82 8.08 -2.29 -10.72
CA VAL A 82 8.67 -3.57 -10.32
C VAL A 82 7.62 -4.69 -10.39
N ILE A 83 6.43 -4.44 -9.87
CA ILE A 83 5.34 -5.42 -9.88
C ILE A 83 4.97 -5.81 -11.32
N ARG A 84 4.88 -4.83 -12.21
CA ARG A 84 4.56 -5.10 -13.61
C ARG A 84 5.65 -5.92 -14.31
N SER A 85 6.90 -5.66 -14.00
CA SER A 85 8.01 -6.35 -14.67
C SER A 85 8.13 -7.80 -14.25
N GLU A 86 7.50 -8.22 -13.16
CA GLU A 86 7.50 -9.61 -12.69
C GLU A 86 6.52 -10.49 -13.45
N LYS A 87 5.69 -9.92 -14.27
CA LYS A 87 4.81 -10.70 -15.14
C LYS A 87 5.53 -11.09 -16.44
#